data_dbbec38b75d5425a2e117b42eaec39ed
#
_entry.id   dbbec38b75d5425a2e117b42eaec39ed
#
_cell.length_a   1.000
_cell.length_b   1.000
_cell.length_c   1.000
_cell.angle_alpha   90.00
_cell.angle_beta   90.00
_cell.angle_gamma   90.00
#
_symmetry.space_group_name_H-M   'P 1'
#
loop_
_entity.id
_entity.type
_entity.pdbx_description
1 polymer ?
#
loop_
_entity_poly.entity_id
_entity_poly.type
_entity_poly.pdbx_seq_one_letter_code
_entity_poly.pdbx_strand_id
1 'polypeptide(L)' 'KAGKKDQYGLLKPLQTPTNYIEAQMSLQKLTDANIKATLTQTLDGPQLMVFEKDLKIAAAVLAK' A
#
# COMPACT_ATOMS: atom_id res chain seq x y z
N LYS A 1 -7.19 -15.59 -17.64
CA LYS A 1 -7.62 -16.09 -16.53
C LYS A 1 -6.84 -15.84 -15.31
N ALA A 2 -6.67 -16.80 -14.49
CA ALA A 2 -5.96 -16.62 -13.25
C ALA A 2 -4.54 -16.13 -13.45
N GLY A 3 -3.94 -16.49 -14.54
CA GLY A 3 -2.56 -16.07 -14.80
C GLY A 3 -2.34 -14.60 -14.85
N LYS A 4 -3.36 -13.87 -15.21
CA LYS A 4 -3.19 -12.44 -15.30
C LYS A 4 -2.93 -11.78 -13.98
N LYS A 5 -3.52 -12.30 -12.94
CA LYS A 5 -3.33 -11.72 -11.63
C LYS A 5 -1.90 -11.83 -11.17
N ASP A 6 -1.24 -12.85 -11.63
CA ASP A 6 0.13 -13.09 -11.19
C ASP A 6 1.09 -12.03 -11.65
N GLN A 7 0.73 -11.30 -12.70
CA GLN A 7 1.61 -10.27 -13.22
C GLN A 7 1.86 -9.18 -12.18
N TYR A 8 0.83 -8.86 -11.43
CA TYR A 8 0.93 -7.79 -10.46
C TYR A 8 1.15 -8.31 -9.05
N GLY A 9 0.90 -9.58 -8.86
CA GLY A 9 0.99 -10.14 -7.54
C GLY A 9 -0.26 -9.82 -6.74
N LEU A 10 -0.19 -10.12 -5.47
CA LEU A 10 -1.30 -9.89 -4.57
C LEU A 10 -1.10 -8.59 -3.80
N LEU A 11 -2.20 -7.95 -3.47
CA LEU A 11 -2.16 -6.79 -2.61
C LEU A 11 -2.00 -7.25 -1.18
N LYS A 12 -1.08 -6.63 -0.46
CA LYS A 12 -0.81 -6.97 0.92
C LYS A 12 -0.97 -5.74 1.78
N PRO A 13 -1.49 -5.88 2.99
CA PRO A 13 -1.58 -4.74 3.89
C PRO A 13 -0.18 -4.33 4.32
N LEU A 14 0.11 -3.06 4.14
CA LEU A 14 1.41 -2.54 4.50
C LEU A 14 1.34 -1.86 5.85
N GLN A 15 0.29 -1.10 6.06
CA GLN A 15 0.18 -0.26 7.23
C GLN A 15 -1.27 0.01 7.53
N THR A 16 -1.59 0.12 8.81
CA THR A 16 -2.93 0.51 9.23
C THR A 16 -2.81 1.88 9.89
N PRO A 17 -2.98 2.95 9.12
CA PRO A 17 -2.84 4.29 9.67
C PRO A 17 -3.89 4.57 10.74
N THR A 18 -3.54 5.46 11.65
CA THR A 18 -4.43 5.82 12.74
C THR A 18 -5.66 6.56 12.23
N ASN A 19 -5.46 7.39 11.23
CA ASN A 19 -6.58 8.14 10.67
C ASN A 19 -6.37 8.35 9.17
N TYR A 20 -7.39 8.92 8.57
CA TYR A 20 -7.39 9.09 7.12
C TYR A 20 -6.28 10.03 6.63
N ILE A 21 -5.97 11.04 7.43
CA ILE A 21 -4.93 12.00 7.05
C ILE A 21 -3.57 11.31 6.97
N GLU A 22 -3.26 10.47 7.94
CA GLU A 22 -2.01 9.73 7.91
C GLU A 22 -1.99 8.78 6.73
N ALA A 23 -3.13 8.18 6.41
CA ALA A 23 -3.21 7.28 5.28
C ALA A 23 -2.89 8.00 3.99
N GLN A 24 -3.42 9.20 3.84
CA GLN A 24 -3.17 10.00 2.65
C GLN A 24 -1.70 10.38 2.54
N MET A 25 -1.09 10.75 3.65
CA MET A 25 0.31 11.11 3.64
C MET A 25 1.20 9.94 3.26
N SER A 26 0.89 8.77 3.78
CA SER A 26 1.66 7.58 3.43
C SER A 26 1.48 7.23 1.96
N LEU A 27 0.25 7.36 1.48
CA LEU A 27 -0.03 7.09 0.08
C LEU A 27 0.76 8.03 -0.82
N GLN A 28 0.82 9.30 -0.43
CA GLN A 28 1.56 10.29 -1.19
C GLN A 28 3.04 9.96 -1.25
N LYS A 29 3.61 9.53 -0.14
CA LYS A 29 5.01 9.16 -0.11
C LYS A 29 5.31 8.02 -1.06
N LEU A 30 4.44 7.03 -1.08
CA LEU A 30 4.63 5.89 -1.96
C LEU A 30 4.47 6.29 -3.41
N THR A 31 3.51 7.15 -3.69
CA THR A 31 3.31 7.62 -5.04
C THR A 31 4.53 8.40 -5.53
N ASP A 32 5.10 9.21 -4.67
CA ASP A 32 6.29 9.97 -5.03
C ASP A 32 7.48 9.07 -5.30
N ALA A 33 7.47 7.88 -4.72
CA ALA A 33 8.54 6.92 -4.94
C ALA A 33 8.24 5.96 -6.08
N ASN A 34 7.18 6.25 -6.84
CA ASN A 34 6.75 5.41 -7.96
C ASN A 34 6.30 4.03 -7.51
N ILE A 35 5.77 3.94 -6.33
CA ILE A 35 5.25 2.69 -5.82
C ILE A 35 3.73 2.75 -5.88
N LYS A 36 3.13 1.76 -6.49
CA LYS A 36 1.68 1.70 -6.57
C LYS A 36 1.09 1.23 -5.27
N ALA A 37 0.20 2.01 -4.72
CA ALA A 37 -0.44 1.69 -3.46
C ALA A 37 -1.92 2.00 -3.56
N THR A 38 -2.69 1.35 -2.72
CA THR A 38 -4.13 1.52 -2.69
C THR A 38 -4.57 1.75 -1.25
N LEU A 39 -5.50 2.67 -1.08
CA LEU A 39 -6.07 2.94 0.22
C LEU A 39 -7.44 2.29 0.29
N THR A 40 -7.60 1.38 1.24
CA THR A 40 -8.83 0.62 1.38
C THR A 40 -9.48 0.93 2.71
N GLN A 41 -10.80 1.09 2.69
CA GLN A 41 -11.57 1.29 3.90
C GLN A 41 -11.94 -0.06 4.48
N THR A 42 -11.66 -0.27 5.75
CA THR A 42 -12.04 -1.50 6.42
C THR A 42 -12.80 -1.13 7.68
N LEU A 43 -13.32 -2.15 8.35
CA LEU A 43 -14.04 -1.93 9.59
C LEU A 43 -13.13 -1.35 10.68
N ASP A 44 -11.85 -1.61 10.56
CA ASP A 44 -10.89 -1.08 11.52
C ASP A 44 -10.34 0.28 11.10
N GLY A 45 -10.81 0.79 9.99
CA GLY A 45 -10.35 2.08 9.50
C GLY A 45 -9.62 1.95 8.18
N PRO A 46 -8.93 3.00 7.75
CA PRO A 46 -8.22 2.96 6.48
C PRO A 46 -7.04 2.01 6.56
N GLN A 47 -6.79 1.32 5.46
CA GLN A 47 -5.68 0.38 5.39
C GLN A 47 -4.92 0.62 4.09
N LEU A 48 -3.61 0.75 4.21
CA LEU A 48 -2.75 1.00 3.06
C LEU A 48 -2.22 -0.32 2.54
N MET A 49 -2.44 -0.57 1.27
CA MET A 49 -2.04 -1.84 0.66
C MET A 49 -1.14 -1.59 -0.54
N VAL A 50 -0.19 -2.46 -0.73
CA VAL A 50 0.71 -2.40 -1.87
C VAL A 50 0.84 -3.80 -2.45
N PHE A 51 1.36 -3.89 -3.66
CA PHE A 51 1.61 -5.18 -4.25
C PHE A 51 2.74 -5.89 -3.52
N GLU A 52 2.61 -7.19 -3.43
CA GLU A 52 3.57 -7.98 -2.69
C GLU A 52 5.02 -7.73 -3.12
N LYS A 53 5.24 -7.57 -4.40
CA LYS A 53 6.60 -7.36 -4.89
C LYS A 53 7.19 -6.03 -4.44
N ASP A 54 6.36 -5.07 -4.11
CA ASP A 54 6.82 -3.75 -3.69
C ASP A 54 6.79 -3.60 -2.18
N LEU A 55 6.41 -4.64 -1.47
CA LEU A 55 6.21 -4.55 -0.04
C LEU A 55 7.45 -4.08 0.71
N LYS A 56 8.60 -4.66 0.38
CA LYS A 56 9.84 -4.29 1.06
C LYS A 56 10.22 -2.86 0.77
N ILE A 57 10.11 -2.47 -0.49
CA ILE A 57 10.46 -1.11 -0.89
C ILE A 57 9.52 -0.11 -0.24
N ALA A 58 8.25 -0.42 -0.24
CA ALA A 58 7.26 0.46 0.36
C ALA A 58 7.52 0.64 1.85
N ALA A 59 7.83 -0.44 2.54
CA ALA A 59 8.11 -0.36 3.95
C ALA A 59 9.33 0.52 4.22
N ALA A 60 10.34 0.40 3.37
CA ALA A 60 11.54 1.20 3.51
C ALA A 60 11.25 2.68 3.29
N VAL A 61 10.41 2.98 2.32
CA VAL A 61 10.04 4.36 2.02
C VAL A 61 9.32 4.98 3.21
N LEU A 62 8.41 4.25 3.79
CA LEU A 62 7.63 4.77 4.92
C LEU A 62 8.44 4.82 6.21
N ALA A 63 9.48 4.02 6.30
CA ALA A 63 10.29 3.99 7.51
C ALA A 63 11.16 5.25 7.67
N LYS A 64 11.32 5.99 6.61
CA LYS A 64 12.13 7.21 6.67
C LYS A 64 11.40 8.39 7.33
#